data_b5dd18943804fbe8f1044b6225a2e3bc
#
_entry.id   b5dd18943804fbe8f1044b6225a2e3bc
#
_cell.length_a   1.000
_cell.length_b   1.000
_cell.length_c   1.000
_cell.angle_alpha   90.00
_cell.angle_beta   90.00
_cell.angle_gamma   90.00
#
_symmetry.space_group_name_H-M   'P 1'
#
loop_
_entity.id
_entity.type
_entity.pdbx_description
1 polymer ?
#
loop_
_entity_poly.entity_id
_entity_poly.type
_entity_poly.pdbx_seq_one_letter_code
_entity_poly.pdbx_strand_id
1 'polypeptide(L)'
;MFLKGAPLLGLLFLHPFTPNTRPPATTLLDGSAQPCADVKESTSGVPGVHAYAFNAKKVPAIRRSLFVLDSLDWENGDPDKMRAASREYDRLLTQVRRTRPMGYAMSNGNGDFEITVPQTDSVLVFGEAKMPGEPLYYSAKVVGSTGQDEVRVILLMCNQQLL
;
A
#
# COMPACT_ATOMS: atom_id res chain seq x y z
N MET A 1 -21.64 -1.81 -81.41
CA MET A 1 -20.78 -0.84 -80.74
C MET A 1 -21.23 -0.85 -79.24
N PHE A 2 -20.49 -1.60 -78.38
CA PHE A 2 -20.87 -1.87 -77.01
C PHE A 2 -19.96 -1.06 -76.10
N LEU A 3 -20.56 -0.15 -75.32
CA LEU A 3 -19.86 0.56 -74.24
C LEU A 3 -19.99 -0.28 -72.95
N LYS A 4 -18.87 -0.77 -72.47
CA LYS A 4 -18.73 -1.43 -71.15
C LYS A 4 -18.63 -0.36 -70.04
N GLY A 5 -19.62 -0.33 -69.13
CA GLY A 5 -19.54 0.44 -67.92
C GLY A 5 -18.65 -0.28 -66.89
N ALA A 6 -17.72 0.44 -66.30
CA ALA A 6 -16.88 -0.05 -65.18
C ALA A 6 -17.62 0.21 -63.86
N PRO A 7 -17.58 -0.72 -62.90
CA PRO A 7 -18.16 -0.47 -61.56
C PRO A 7 -17.13 0.35 -60.73
N LEU A 8 -17.63 1.45 -60.13
CA LEU A 8 -16.93 2.21 -59.09
C LEU A 8 -16.90 1.36 -57.81
N LEU A 9 -15.72 0.86 -57.45
CA LEU A 9 -15.48 0.29 -56.14
C LEU A 9 -15.37 1.46 -55.11
N GLY A 10 -16.40 1.64 -54.30
CA GLY A 10 -16.36 2.53 -53.15
C GLY A 10 -15.45 1.93 -52.06
N LEU A 11 -14.27 2.53 -51.86
CA LEU A 11 -13.41 2.25 -50.70
C LEU A 11 -14.09 2.80 -49.44
N LEU A 12 -14.71 1.93 -48.66
CA LEU A 12 -15.12 2.23 -47.28
C LEU A 12 -13.86 2.32 -46.40
N PHE A 13 -13.43 3.55 -46.10
CA PHE A 13 -12.45 3.81 -45.07
C PHE A 13 -13.04 3.49 -43.72
N LEU A 14 -12.81 2.29 -43.20
CA LEU A 14 -13.00 1.94 -41.83
C LEU A 14 -11.96 2.71 -41.01
N HIS A 15 -12.35 3.83 -40.42
CA HIS A 15 -11.54 4.50 -39.44
C HIS A 15 -11.46 3.58 -38.21
N PRO A 16 -10.25 3.20 -37.74
CA PRO A 16 -10.13 2.45 -36.50
C PRO A 16 -10.67 3.35 -35.36
N PHE A 17 -11.77 2.93 -34.74
CA PHE A 17 -12.21 3.49 -33.47
C PHE A 17 -11.11 3.18 -32.45
N THR A 18 -10.20 4.13 -32.20
CA THR A 18 -9.35 4.07 -31.02
C THR A 18 -10.27 4.34 -29.82
N PRO A 19 -10.46 3.35 -28.93
CA PRO A 19 -11.20 3.60 -27.71
C PRO A 19 -10.45 4.70 -26.94
N ASN A 20 -11.12 5.81 -26.72
CA ASN A 20 -10.60 6.93 -25.93
C ASN A 20 -10.59 6.46 -24.46
N THR A 21 -9.61 5.61 -24.11
CA THR A 21 -9.42 5.11 -22.74
C THR A 21 -8.88 6.25 -21.92
N ARG A 22 -9.79 6.93 -21.24
CA ARG A 22 -9.44 7.90 -20.20
C ARG A 22 -8.50 7.19 -19.23
N PRO A 23 -7.32 7.75 -18.91
CA PRO A 23 -6.44 7.12 -17.94
C PRO A 23 -7.22 6.88 -16.64
N PRO A 24 -6.99 5.74 -15.97
CA PRO A 24 -7.67 5.46 -14.71
C PRO A 24 -7.40 6.61 -13.72
N ALA A 25 -8.45 7.04 -13.02
CA ALA A 25 -8.31 8.03 -11.98
C ALA A 25 -7.34 7.52 -10.90
N THR A 26 -6.45 8.38 -10.44
CA THR A 26 -5.45 8.07 -9.42
C THR A 26 -5.66 8.92 -8.18
N THR A 27 -5.15 8.45 -7.04
CA THR A 27 -5.12 9.15 -5.76
C THR A 27 -3.68 9.22 -5.28
N LEU A 28 -3.25 10.39 -4.81
CA LEU A 28 -2.01 10.56 -4.08
C LEU A 28 -2.24 10.20 -2.60
N LEU A 29 -1.48 9.27 -2.08
CA LEU A 29 -1.39 8.99 -0.65
C LEU A 29 -0.24 9.84 -0.10
N ASP A 30 -0.57 10.95 0.56
CA ASP A 30 0.38 11.80 1.29
C ASP A 30 0.56 11.24 2.69
N GLY A 31 1.71 10.61 2.93
CA GLY A 31 1.99 9.80 4.10
C GLY A 31 3.03 10.38 5.03
N SER A 32 2.84 10.10 6.33
CA SER A 32 3.82 10.40 7.37
C SER A 32 3.97 9.20 8.30
N ALA A 33 5.19 8.74 8.49
CA ALA A 33 5.57 7.76 9.49
C ALA A 33 6.02 8.49 10.76
N GLN A 34 5.31 8.27 11.86
CA GLN A 34 5.53 8.98 13.13
C GLN A 34 5.84 8.00 14.25
N PRO A 35 6.73 8.34 15.20
CA PRO A 35 6.94 7.53 16.38
C PRO A 35 5.69 7.54 17.26
N CYS A 36 5.46 6.45 18.03
CA CYS A 36 4.41 6.45 19.03
C CYS A 36 4.72 7.44 20.17
N ALA A 37 3.67 7.96 20.80
CA ALA A 37 3.74 9.03 21.79
C ALA A 37 4.61 8.74 23.04
N ASP A 38 4.96 7.48 23.29
CA ASP A 38 5.81 7.09 24.42
C ASP A 38 7.29 7.43 24.23
N VAL A 39 7.69 7.82 22.99
CA VAL A 39 9.04 8.31 22.69
C VAL A 39 9.05 9.82 22.89
N LYS A 40 9.24 10.26 24.14
CA LYS A 40 9.12 11.66 24.62
C LYS A 40 10.00 12.71 23.94
N GLU A 41 10.88 12.35 23.00
CA GLU A 41 11.89 13.28 22.47
C GLU A 41 11.94 13.42 20.93
N SER A 42 11.12 12.73 20.18
CA SER A 42 11.17 12.84 18.71
C SER A 42 10.00 13.62 18.14
N THR A 43 10.24 14.90 17.81
CA THR A 43 9.34 15.72 16.98
C THR A 43 9.53 15.43 15.48
N SER A 44 10.51 14.62 15.11
CA SER A 44 10.80 14.20 13.74
C SER A 44 10.15 12.85 13.44
N GLY A 45 9.68 12.68 12.19
CA GLY A 45 9.13 11.42 11.74
C GLY A 45 10.18 10.29 11.70
N VAL A 46 9.74 9.08 11.41
CA VAL A 46 10.59 7.89 11.30
C VAL A 46 11.10 7.73 9.88
N PRO A 47 12.40 7.93 9.61
CA PRO A 47 12.97 7.76 8.28
C PRO A 47 13.14 6.27 7.91
N GLY A 48 13.21 5.99 6.60
CA GLY A 48 13.52 4.65 6.09
C GLY A 48 12.39 3.63 6.25
N VAL A 49 11.15 4.09 6.52
CA VAL A 49 9.97 3.22 6.52
C VAL A 49 9.64 2.79 5.10
N HIS A 50 9.59 1.50 4.87
CA HIS A 50 9.11 0.92 3.62
C HIS A 50 7.58 0.88 3.63
N ALA A 51 6.94 1.77 2.90
CA ALA A 51 5.48 1.87 2.81
C ALA A 51 4.96 1.20 1.53
N TYR A 52 4.01 0.29 1.68
CA TYR A 52 3.37 -0.48 0.60
C TYR A 52 1.89 -0.19 0.58
N ALA A 53 1.33 0.10 -0.59
CA ALA A 53 -0.10 0.30 -0.77
C ALA A 53 -0.72 -0.90 -1.51
N PHE A 54 -1.77 -1.49 -0.95
CA PHE A 54 -2.49 -2.64 -1.51
C PHE A 54 -3.99 -2.32 -1.65
N ASN A 55 -4.65 -2.93 -2.63
CA ASN A 55 -6.12 -2.96 -2.61
C ASN A 55 -6.57 -3.83 -1.42
N ALA A 56 -7.20 -3.21 -0.41
CA ALA A 56 -7.55 -3.88 0.84
C ALA A 56 -8.50 -5.09 0.67
N LYS A 57 -9.32 -5.09 -0.40
CA LYS A 57 -10.22 -6.22 -0.72
C LYS A 57 -9.48 -7.41 -1.33
N LYS A 58 -8.31 -7.18 -1.96
CA LYS A 58 -7.53 -8.21 -2.64
C LYS A 58 -6.46 -8.87 -1.77
N VAL A 59 -6.29 -8.42 -0.52
CA VAL A 59 -5.26 -8.91 0.39
C VAL A 59 -5.84 -9.44 1.73
N PRO A 60 -6.82 -10.37 1.69
CA PRO A 60 -7.46 -10.87 2.91
C PRO A 60 -6.48 -11.58 3.86
N ALA A 61 -5.43 -12.21 3.32
CA ALA A 61 -4.41 -12.90 4.11
C ALA A 61 -3.57 -11.88 4.93
N ILE A 62 -3.10 -10.80 4.30
CA ILE A 62 -2.37 -9.71 4.99
C ILE A 62 -3.24 -9.11 6.09
N ARG A 63 -4.51 -8.78 5.78
CA ARG A 63 -5.44 -8.23 6.77
C ARG A 63 -5.70 -9.17 7.95
N ARG A 64 -5.77 -10.49 7.70
CA ARG A 64 -5.93 -11.49 8.77
C ARG A 64 -4.71 -11.51 9.68
N SER A 65 -3.49 -11.53 9.13
CA SER A 65 -2.27 -11.50 9.93
C SER A 65 -2.16 -10.24 10.77
N LEU A 66 -2.51 -9.08 10.22
CA LEU A 66 -2.57 -7.82 10.96
C LEU A 66 -3.58 -7.88 12.10
N PHE A 67 -4.78 -8.42 11.86
CA PHE A 67 -5.80 -8.59 12.89
C PHE A 67 -5.34 -9.52 14.01
N VAL A 68 -4.67 -10.64 13.68
CA VAL A 68 -4.10 -11.55 14.69
C VAL A 68 -3.05 -10.84 15.53
N LEU A 69 -2.14 -10.11 14.88
CA LEU A 69 -1.10 -9.34 15.58
C LEU A 69 -1.69 -8.27 16.51
N ASP A 70 -2.69 -7.54 16.06
CA ASP A 70 -3.37 -6.51 16.85
C ASP A 70 -4.15 -7.10 18.04
N SER A 71 -4.60 -8.35 17.92
CA SER A 71 -5.31 -9.05 18.99
C SER A 71 -4.41 -9.68 20.07
N LEU A 72 -3.09 -9.75 19.81
CA LEU A 72 -2.15 -10.28 20.78
C LEU A 72 -1.81 -9.20 21.81
N ASP A 73 -2.05 -9.53 23.08
CA ASP A 73 -1.67 -8.66 24.19
C ASP A 73 -0.14 -8.78 24.44
N TRP A 74 0.61 -7.85 23.87
CA TRP A 74 2.07 -7.82 23.95
C TRP A 74 2.61 -7.28 25.28
N GLU A 75 1.78 -6.51 26.00
CA GLU A 75 2.21 -5.76 27.18
C GLU A 75 2.57 -6.67 28.35
N ASN A 76 2.05 -7.89 28.37
CA ASN A 76 2.22 -8.82 29.50
C ASN A 76 3.51 -9.65 29.45
N GLY A 77 4.37 -9.49 28.44
CA GLY A 77 5.68 -10.15 28.38
C GLY A 77 5.66 -11.68 28.38
N ASP A 78 4.52 -12.31 28.07
CA ASP A 78 4.39 -13.77 27.97
C ASP A 78 5.23 -14.32 26.82
N PRO A 79 6.28 -15.12 27.09
CA PRO A 79 7.20 -15.62 26.05
C PRO A 79 6.50 -16.44 24.97
N ASP A 80 5.40 -17.13 25.28
CA ASP A 80 4.67 -17.94 24.32
C ASP A 80 3.87 -17.04 23.36
N LYS A 81 3.26 -15.99 23.86
CA LYS A 81 2.57 -15.00 23.05
C LYS A 81 3.56 -14.25 22.15
N MET A 82 4.72 -13.86 22.69
CA MET A 82 5.78 -13.19 21.93
C MET A 82 6.28 -14.08 20.77
N ARG A 83 6.52 -15.39 21.02
CA ARG A 83 6.89 -16.34 19.97
C ARG A 83 5.79 -16.53 18.92
N ALA A 84 4.52 -16.57 19.35
CA ALA A 84 3.38 -16.67 18.44
C ALA A 84 3.30 -15.44 17.52
N ALA A 85 3.51 -14.29 18.06
CA ALA A 85 3.49 -13.05 17.35
C ALA A 85 4.68 -12.90 16.38
N SER A 86 5.90 -13.26 16.78
CA SER A 86 7.05 -13.29 15.86
C SER A 86 6.76 -14.17 14.64
N ARG A 87 6.19 -15.38 14.85
CA ARG A 87 5.81 -16.26 13.74
C ARG A 87 4.73 -15.65 12.84
N GLU A 88 3.72 -14.99 13.42
CA GLU A 88 2.68 -14.35 12.62
C GLU A 88 3.22 -13.13 11.86
N TYR A 89 4.15 -12.39 12.46
CA TYR A 89 4.82 -11.30 11.80
C TYR A 89 5.67 -11.76 10.61
N ASP A 90 6.45 -12.84 10.76
CA ASP A 90 7.20 -13.44 9.65
C ASP A 90 6.27 -13.92 8.52
N ARG A 91 5.10 -14.45 8.89
CA ARG A 91 4.04 -14.81 7.93
C ARG A 91 3.53 -13.57 7.19
N LEU A 92 3.24 -12.49 7.91
CA LEU A 92 2.81 -11.22 7.35
C LEU A 92 3.83 -10.69 6.33
N LEU A 93 5.09 -10.59 6.71
CA LEU A 93 6.15 -10.12 5.82
C LEU A 93 6.29 -11.00 4.57
N THR A 94 6.17 -12.31 4.73
CA THR A 94 6.18 -13.25 3.59
C THR A 94 5.02 -12.96 2.63
N GLN A 95 3.82 -12.67 3.15
CA GLN A 95 2.65 -12.32 2.34
C GLN A 95 2.84 -10.96 1.65
N VAL A 96 3.32 -9.94 2.36
CA VAL A 96 3.62 -8.63 1.81
C VAL A 96 4.60 -8.73 0.63
N ARG A 97 5.71 -9.46 0.80
CA ARG A 97 6.74 -9.64 -0.24
C ARG A 97 6.24 -10.42 -1.47
N ARG A 98 5.31 -11.35 -1.28
CA ARG A 98 4.72 -12.16 -2.37
C ARG A 98 3.59 -11.46 -3.10
N THR A 99 2.99 -10.45 -2.49
CA THR A 99 1.87 -9.72 -3.06
C THR A 99 2.38 -8.48 -3.78
N ARG A 100 2.01 -8.32 -5.06
CA ARG A 100 2.36 -7.12 -5.81
C ARG A 100 1.60 -5.92 -5.26
N PRO A 101 2.27 -4.89 -4.70
CA PRO A 101 1.61 -3.69 -4.25
C PRO A 101 1.10 -2.86 -5.43
N MET A 102 0.11 -2.01 -5.22
CA MET A 102 -0.33 -0.98 -6.17
C MET A 102 0.67 0.17 -6.25
N GLY A 103 1.36 0.44 -5.15
CA GLY A 103 2.42 1.45 -5.06
C GLY A 103 3.32 1.19 -3.87
N TYR A 104 4.50 1.80 -3.88
CA TYR A 104 5.55 1.68 -2.88
C TYR A 104 6.33 2.98 -2.77
N ALA A 105 6.71 3.34 -1.56
CA ALA A 105 7.67 4.42 -1.29
C ALA A 105 8.49 4.09 -0.04
N MET A 106 9.58 4.80 0.14
CA MET A 106 10.36 4.80 1.37
C MET A 106 10.30 6.21 1.98
N SER A 107 10.06 6.32 3.30
CA SER A 107 9.99 7.61 3.95
C SER A 107 11.35 8.31 3.93
N ASN A 108 11.30 9.64 3.77
CA ASN A 108 12.46 10.52 3.78
C ASN A 108 13.00 10.75 5.21
N GLY A 109 13.98 11.66 5.35
CA GLY A 109 14.57 12.01 6.64
C GLY A 109 13.59 12.60 7.67
N ASN A 110 12.44 13.11 7.23
CA ASN A 110 11.38 13.66 8.07
C ASN A 110 10.27 12.64 8.35
N GLY A 111 10.36 11.42 7.80
CA GLY A 111 9.31 10.41 7.90
C GLY A 111 8.22 10.52 6.84
N ASP A 112 8.28 11.48 5.90
CA ASP A 112 7.26 11.68 4.89
C ASP A 112 7.45 10.72 3.70
N PHE A 113 6.35 10.30 3.09
CA PHE A 113 6.34 9.48 1.88
C PHE A 113 5.12 9.79 1.00
N GLU A 114 5.25 9.57 -0.30
CA GLU A 114 4.18 9.76 -1.28
C GLU A 114 4.00 8.51 -2.13
N ILE A 115 2.76 8.04 -2.29
CA ILE A 115 2.43 6.89 -3.13
C ILE A 115 1.23 7.23 -4.01
N THR A 116 1.41 7.19 -5.32
CA THR A 116 0.28 7.30 -6.26
C THR A 116 -0.31 5.92 -6.53
N VAL A 117 -1.62 5.78 -6.32
CA VAL A 117 -2.36 4.53 -6.53
C VAL A 117 -3.58 4.74 -7.43
N PRO A 118 -4.04 3.71 -8.18
CA PRO A 118 -5.35 3.76 -8.82
C PRO A 118 -6.45 3.95 -7.77
N GLN A 119 -7.48 4.74 -8.09
CA GLN A 119 -8.64 4.90 -7.20
C GLN A 119 -9.32 3.54 -6.95
N THR A 120 -9.63 3.27 -5.68
CA THR A 120 -10.29 2.05 -5.23
C THR A 120 -11.07 2.33 -3.95
N ASP A 121 -12.07 1.50 -3.63
CA ASP A 121 -12.93 1.70 -2.44
C ASP A 121 -12.11 1.73 -1.13
N SER A 122 -11.03 0.94 -1.07
CA SER A 122 -10.17 0.92 0.11
C SER A 122 -8.74 0.51 -0.22
N VAL A 123 -7.80 1.25 0.33
CA VAL A 123 -6.36 1.01 0.24
C VAL A 123 -5.86 0.61 1.63
N LEU A 124 -5.17 -0.52 1.73
CA LEU A 124 -4.37 -0.87 2.89
C LEU A 124 -2.96 -0.32 2.68
N VAL A 125 -2.53 0.60 3.52
CA VAL A 125 -1.14 1.07 3.59
C VAL A 125 -0.46 0.34 4.75
N PHE A 126 0.61 -0.38 4.43
CA PHE A 126 1.44 -1.11 5.40
C PHE A 126 2.85 -0.53 5.37
N GLY A 127 3.36 -0.16 6.53
CA GLY A 127 4.72 0.35 6.72
C GLY A 127 5.55 -0.56 7.61
N GLU A 128 6.79 -0.81 7.23
CA GLU A 128 7.78 -1.50 8.06
C GLU A 128 9.10 -0.73 8.10
N ALA A 129 9.76 -0.74 9.24
CA ALA A 129 11.12 -0.21 9.38
C ALA A 129 11.96 -1.18 10.20
N LYS A 130 13.21 -1.35 9.78
CA LYS A 130 14.22 -2.11 10.53
C LYS A 130 15.40 -1.19 10.81
N MET A 131 15.57 -0.81 12.06
CA MET A 131 16.72 -0.03 12.48
C MET A 131 17.84 -0.97 12.99
N PRO A 132 19.13 -0.67 12.73
CA PRO A 132 20.24 -1.48 13.24
C PRO A 132 20.23 -1.54 14.78
N GLY A 133 20.19 -2.77 15.32
CA GLY A 133 20.19 -3.01 16.77
C GLY A 133 18.86 -2.77 17.48
N GLU A 134 17.82 -2.41 16.74
CA GLU A 134 16.48 -2.13 17.27
C GLU A 134 15.47 -3.19 16.84
N PRO A 135 14.38 -3.35 17.61
CA PRO A 135 13.27 -4.19 17.19
C PRO A 135 12.65 -3.66 15.90
N LEU A 136 11.96 -4.56 15.23
CA LEU A 136 11.27 -4.24 14.00
C LEU A 136 9.99 -3.45 14.30
N TYR A 137 9.78 -2.38 13.55
CA TYR A 137 8.58 -1.54 13.67
C TYR A 137 7.66 -1.78 12.49
N TYR A 138 6.37 -1.87 12.72
CA TYR A 138 5.39 -1.89 11.65
C TYR A 138 4.12 -1.14 12.03
N SER A 139 3.40 -0.71 11.01
CA SER A 139 2.10 -0.07 11.15
C SER A 139 1.23 -0.35 9.92
N ALA A 140 -0.08 -0.33 10.09
CA ALA A 140 -0.99 -0.47 8.98
C ALA A 140 -2.21 0.44 9.13
N LYS A 141 -2.66 1.01 8.00
CA LYS A 141 -3.84 1.87 7.93
C LYS A 141 -4.69 1.51 6.73
N VAL A 142 -6.00 1.47 6.89
CA VAL A 142 -6.94 1.36 5.78
C VAL A 142 -7.57 2.72 5.53
N VAL A 143 -7.52 3.18 4.28
CA VAL A 143 -8.10 4.46 3.84
C VAL A 143 -8.96 4.26 2.59
N GLY A 144 -9.97 5.10 2.41
CA GLY A 144 -10.73 5.19 1.15
C GLY A 144 -9.99 6.09 0.16
N SER A 145 -10.06 5.77 -1.14
CA SER A 145 -9.47 6.62 -2.18
C SER A 145 -10.45 6.95 -3.32
N THR A 146 -11.67 6.43 -3.29
CA THR A 146 -12.67 6.69 -4.33
C THR A 146 -13.07 8.16 -4.35
N GLY A 147 -12.91 8.79 -5.51
CA GLY A 147 -13.30 10.19 -5.72
C GLY A 147 -12.41 11.21 -5.00
N GLN A 148 -11.25 10.80 -4.50
CA GLN A 148 -10.29 11.67 -3.84
C GLN A 148 -9.00 11.75 -4.66
N ASP A 149 -8.53 12.97 -4.92
CA ASP A 149 -7.26 13.20 -5.60
C ASP A 149 -6.08 13.00 -4.65
N GLU A 150 -6.28 13.29 -3.35
CA GLU A 150 -5.28 13.15 -2.29
C GLU A 150 -5.92 12.60 -1.01
N VAL A 151 -5.19 11.72 -0.32
CA VAL A 151 -5.57 11.15 0.99
C VAL A 151 -4.37 11.17 1.92
N ARG A 152 -4.55 11.76 3.10
CA ARG A 152 -3.52 11.78 4.13
C ARG A 152 -3.47 10.46 4.91
N VAL A 153 -2.27 9.92 5.08
CA VAL A 153 -2.01 8.65 5.78
C VAL A 153 -0.99 8.88 6.89
N ILE A 154 -1.35 8.50 8.13
CA ILE A 154 -0.41 8.53 9.25
C ILE A 154 -0.15 7.09 9.69
N LEU A 155 1.11 6.66 9.64
CA LEU A 155 1.59 5.38 10.16
C LEU A 155 2.27 5.61 11.51
N LEU A 156 1.70 5.08 12.58
CA LEU A 156 2.28 5.14 13.91
C LEU A 156 3.22 3.95 14.09
N MET A 157 4.52 4.23 14.08
CA MET A 157 5.59 3.25 14.21
C MET A 157 5.89 3.02 15.69
N CYS A 158 5.16 2.09 16.31
CA CYS A 158 5.34 1.73 17.70
C CYS A 158 6.40 0.65 17.86
N ASN A 159 7.21 0.76 18.91
CA ASN A 159 8.19 -0.27 19.24
C ASN A 159 7.44 -1.53 19.67
N GLN A 160 7.53 -2.57 18.86
CA GLN A 160 7.02 -3.89 19.22
C GLN A 160 8.22 -4.78 19.46
N GLN A 161 8.46 -5.09 20.74
CA GLN A 161 9.54 -6.01 21.14
C GLN A 161 9.18 -7.42 20.69
N LEU A 162 9.48 -7.72 19.42
CA LEU A 162 9.49 -9.07 18.90
C LEU A 162 10.85 -9.68 19.22
N LEU A 163 10.86 -10.73 20.03
CA LEU A 163 12.05 -11.54 20.31
C LEU A 163 12.44 -12.39 19.09
#